data_d6b0858214c8559917dfb6a83d20c88e
#
_entry.id   d6b0858214c8559917dfb6a83d20c88e
#
_cell.length_a   1.000
_cell.length_b   1.000
_cell.length_c   1.000
_cell.angle_alpha   90.00
_cell.angle_beta   90.00
_cell.angle_gamma   90.00
#
_symmetry.space_group_name_H-M   'P 1'
#
loop_
_entity.id
_entity.type
_entity.pdbx_description
1 polymer ?
#
loop_
_entity_poly.entity_id
_entity_poly.type
_entity_poly.pdbx_seq_one_letter_code
_entity_poly.pdbx_strand_id
1 'polypeptide(L)'
;GAGASPACRGFFNPEHFRIVIIDQRGCGRSKPYACIEDNTTWDLVADIEKVREMLGIQKWLVFGGSWGSTLSLTYAETHPDRVSGLVLRGIFLCRPSEMAWLNEAGGVSQIYPAQWQKFIAPVAENKRQALIKAYHEMLFSEDEATRLKAAKSWADWESYLIQFEPKDVDEDPQASLAIARMENHYFVNEGWLQGDKAILANIDKIRHIPTIIVQGRYDLCTPMQSAWELSQAFPEAELRIVQAGHSSFDPSLSEALVKAVEDIRSKL
;
A
#
# COMPACT_ATOMS: atom_id res chain seq x y z
N GLY A 1 0.47 -5.65 -6.23
CA GLY A 1 0.90 -6.45 -7.35
C GLY A 1 2.31 -6.16 -7.87
N ALA A 2 2.88 -4.96 -7.60
CA ALA A 2 4.14 -4.54 -8.21
C ALA A 2 5.36 -5.40 -7.85
N GLY A 3 5.37 -6.01 -6.66
CA GLY A 3 6.54 -6.73 -6.17
C GLY A 3 7.63 -5.81 -5.61
N ALA A 4 8.71 -6.42 -5.13
CA ALA A 4 9.82 -5.75 -4.48
C ALA A 4 10.84 -5.22 -5.50
N SER A 5 11.28 -3.96 -5.32
CA SER A 5 12.36 -3.37 -6.09
C SER A 5 13.67 -3.39 -5.31
N PRO A 6 14.81 -3.76 -5.94
CA PRO A 6 16.13 -3.61 -5.33
C PRO A 6 16.43 -2.18 -4.87
N ALA A 7 15.82 -1.16 -5.50
CA ALA A 7 15.95 0.24 -5.12
C ALA A 7 15.45 0.53 -3.69
N CYS A 8 14.49 -0.26 -3.17
CA CYS A 8 14.02 -0.15 -1.79
C CYS A 8 15.13 -0.39 -0.74
N ARG A 9 16.24 -1.01 -1.11
CA ARG A 9 17.42 -1.14 -0.24
C ARG A 9 18.08 0.20 0.06
N GLY A 10 17.88 1.19 -0.80
CA GLY A 10 18.47 2.53 -0.66
C GLY A 10 17.99 3.31 0.59
N PHE A 11 16.88 2.89 1.21
CA PHE A 11 16.41 3.49 2.45
C PHE A 11 17.20 3.05 3.69
N PHE A 12 18.07 2.04 3.59
CA PHE A 12 18.77 1.41 4.70
C PHE A 12 20.28 1.39 4.48
N ASN A 13 21.04 1.73 5.51
CA ASN A 13 22.49 1.54 5.49
C ASN A 13 22.83 0.04 5.69
N PRO A 14 23.44 -0.64 4.70
CA PRO A 14 23.74 -2.07 4.78
C PRO A 14 24.82 -2.41 5.86
N GLU A 15 25.56 -1.42 6.36
CA GLU A 15 26.48 -1.63 7.49
C GLU A 15 25.74 -1.82 8.82
N HIS A 16 24.49 -1.31 8.92
CA HIS A 16 23.68 -1.35 10.12
C HIS A 16 22.52 -2.36 10.03
N PHE A 17 22.07 -2.70 8.81
CA PHE A 17 20.86 -3.48 8.61
C PHE A 17 21.09 -4.71 7.74
N ARG A 18 20.56 -5.85 8.19
CA ARG A 18 20.24 -6.98 7.31
C ARG A 18 18.88 -6.68 6.66
N ILE A 19 18.87 -6.37 5.37
CA ILE A 19 17.68 -5.94 4.65
C ILE A 19 16.96 -7.15 4.07
N VAL A 20 15.70 -7.35 4.44
CA VAL A 20 14.80 -8.38 3.91
C VAL A 20 13.69 -7.71 3.13
N ILE A 21 13.57 -8.03 1.84
CA ILE A 21 12.53 -7.50 0.96
C ILE A 21 11.70 -8.69 0.49
N ILE A 22 10.38 -8.63 0.68
CA ILE A 22 9.46 -9.72 0.43
C ILE A 22 8.53 -9.36 -0.73
N ASP A 23 8.47 -10.23 -1.75
CA ASP A 23 7.40 -10.23 -2.74
C ASP A 23 6.21 -10.98 -2.13
N GLN A 24 5.12 -10.28 -1.81
CA GLN A 24 3.92 -10.93 -1.27
C GLN A 24 3.28 -11.90 -2.29
N ARG A 25 2.36 -12.74 -1.83
CA ARG A 25 1.63 -13.71 -2.69
C ARG A 25 1.06 -13.02 -3.94
N GLY A 26 1.17 -13.66 -5.10
CA GLY A 26 0.69 -13.14 -6.38
C GLY A 26 1.49 -11.99 -6.97
N CYS A 27 2.53 -11.49 -6.29
CA CYS A 27 3.27 -10.30 -6.68
C CYS A 27 4.73 -10.60 -7.02
N GLY A 28 5.31 -9.79 -7.90
CA GLY A 28 6.72 -9.84 -8.23
C GLY A 28 7.18 -11.23 -8.69
N ARG A 29 8.13 -11.82 -7.95
CA ARG A 29 8.68 -13.16 -8.25
C ARG A 29 7.96 -14.29 -7.52
N SER A 30 7.04 -13.99 -6.62
CA SER A 30 6.24 -15.00 -5.90
C SER A 30 5.27 -15.70 -6.86
N LYS A 31 5.10 -17.01 -6.66
CA LYS A 31 4.27 -17.88 -7.52
C LYS A 31 3.11 -18.49 -6.71
N PRO A 32 1.94 -18.70 -7.34
CA PRO A 32 1.55 -18.35 -8.72
C PRO A 32 1.37 -16.85 -8.90
N TYR A 33 1.80 -16.31 -10.04
CA TYR A 33 1.74 -14.88 -10.34
C TYR A 33 0.30 -14.41 -10.59
N ALA A 34 -0.07 -13.22 -10.09
CA ALA A 34 -1.42 -12.65 -10.15
C ALA A 34 -2.53 -13.57 -9.57
N CYS A 35 -2.17 -14.53 -8.70
CA CYS A 35 -3.10 -15.45 -8.05
C CYS A 35 -3.69 -14.83 -6.79
N ILE A 36 -5.02 -14.96 -6.64
CA ILE A 36 -5.78 -14.46 -5.48
C ILE A 36 -6.23 -15.58 -4.54
N GLU A 37 -5.97 -16.84 -4.88
CA GLU A 37 -6.30 -17.99 -4.05
C GLU A 37 -5.47 -17.97 -2.77
N ASP A 38 -6.11 -18.21 -1.62
CA ASP A 38 -5.48 -18.12 -0.29
C ASP A 38 -4.67 -16.84 -0.10
N ASN A 39 -5.17 -15.70 -0.61
CA ASN A 39 -4.47 -14.44 -0.64
C ASN A 39 -5.29 -13.34 0.06
N THR A 40 -5.40 -13.48 1.38
CA THR A 40 -6.00 -12.49 2.28
C THR A 40 -4.92 -11.73 3.04
N THR A 41 -5.28 -10.64 3.70
CA THR A 41 -4.35 -9.91 4.60
C THR A 41 -3.76 -10.85 5.68
N TRP A 42 -4.57 -11.79 6.19
CA TRP A 42 -4.14 -12.72 7.24
C TRP A 42 -3.15 -13.78 6.73
N ASP A 43 -3.28 -14.20 5.48
CA ASP A 43 -2.29 -15.06 4.82
C ASP A 43 -0.95 -14.33 4.65
N LEU A 44 -0.98 -13.03 4.30
CA LEU A 44 0.23 -12.22 4.20
C LEU A 44 0.90 -12.02 5.55
N VAL A 45 0.14 -11.77 6.62
CA VAL A 45 0.65 -11.68 7.99
C VAL A 45 1.33 -12.99 8.41
N ALA A 46 0.69 -14.13 8.11
CA ALA A 46 1.27 -15.45 8.39
C ALA A 46 2.55 -15.72 7.59
N ASP A 47 2.61 -15.28 6.32
CA ASP A 47 3.82 -15.42 5.50
C ASP A 47 4.98 -14.58 6.02
N ILE A 48 4.73 -13.35 6.45
CA ILE A 48 5.75 -12.49 7.06
C ILE A 48 6.34 -13.18 8.31
N GLU A 49 5.50 -13.76 9.15
CA GLU A 49 5.95 -14.48 10.36
C GLU A 49 6.76 -15.73 10.01
N LYS A 50 6.33 -16.52 9.01
CA LYS A 50 7.11 -17.66 8.51
C LYS A 50 8.49 -17.25 7.98
N VAL A 51 8.57 -16.13 7.24
CA VAL A 51 9.85 -15.61 6.74
C VAL A 51 10.75 -15.19 7.90
N ARG A 52 10.21 -14.51 8.90
CA ARG A 52 10.95 -14.12 10.11
C ARG A 52 11.55 -15.36 10.82
N GLU A 53 10.73 -16.38 11.04
CA GLU A 53 11.15 -17.63 11.70
C GLU A 53 12.21 -18.38 10.88
N MET A 54 11.99 -18.54 9.57
CA MET A 54 12.93 -19.19 8.65
C MET A 54 14.30 -18.52 8.65
N LEU A 55 14.34 -17.18 8.84
CA LEU A 55 15.58 -16.41 8.89
C LEU A 55 16.20 -16.34 10.29
N GLY A 56 15.57 -16.94 11.31
CA GLY A 56 16.03 -16.95 12.72
C GLY A 56 15.99 -15.55 13.37
N ILE A 57 15.13 -14.64 12.88
CA ILE A 57 15.03 -13.28 13.38
C ILE A 57 14.10 -13.25 14.59
N GLN A 58 14.55 -12.72 15.73
CA GLN A 58 13.72 -12.58 16.93
C GLN A 58 12.76 -11.40 16.81
N LYS A 59 13.28 -10.23 16.48
CA LYS A 59 12.53 -9.01 16.21
C LYS A 59 13.13 -8.29 15.01
N TRP A 60 12.34 -7.53 14.30
CA TRP A 60 12.81 -6.69 13.21
C TRP A 60 12.16 -5.31 13.16
N LEU A 61 12.87 -4.36 12.58
CA LEU A 61 12.30 -3.10 12.14
C LEU A 61 11.42 -3.38 10.92
N VAL A 62 10.17 -2.95 10.95
CA VAL A 62 9.23 -3.09 9.83
C VAL A 62 9.09 -1.76 9.10
N PHE A 63 9.25 -1.81 7.79
CA PHE A 63 9.14 -0.67 6.89
C PHE A 63 8.06 -0.93 5.85
N GLY A 64 7.09 -0.05 5.75
CA GLY A 64 6.00 -0.21 4.78
C GLY A 64 5.40 1.11 4.32
N GLY A 65 4.96 1.13 3.07
CA GLY A 65 4.28 2.29 2.51
C GLY A 65 3.06 1.91 1.68
N SER A 66 2.04 2.79 1.64
CA SER A 66 0.79 2.52 0.94
C SER A 66 0.11 1.25 1.50
N TRP A 67 -0.27 0.27 0.66
CA TRP A 67 -0.69 -1.05 1.13
C TRP A 67 0.31 -1.66 2.15
N GLY A 68 1.61 -1.42 1.95
CA GLY A 68 2.64 -1.86 2.90
C GLY A 68 2.50 -1.22 4.29
N SER A 69 1.95 -0.01 4.43
CA SER A 69 1.66 0.57 5.75
C SER A 69 0.51 -0.14 6.44
N THR A 70 -0.55 -0.50 5.70
CA THR A 70 -1.66 -1.36 6.15
C THR A 70 -1.14 -2.69 6.69
N LEU A 71 -0.35 -3.38 5.86
CA LEU A 71 0.19 -4.70 6.19
C LEU A 71 1.17 -4.64 7.37
N SER A 72 2.01 -3.60 7.45
CA SER A 72 2.94 -3.39 8.56
C SER A 72 2.23 -3.17 9.88
N LEU A 73 1.18 -2.34 9.91
CA LEU A 73 0.35 -2.11 11.09
C LEU A 73 -0.38 -3.39 11.50
N THR A 74 -1.04 -4.07 10.57
CA THR A 74 -1.75 -5.33 10.85
C THR A 74 -0.81 -6.41 11.37
N TYR A 75 0.40 -6.52 10.79
CA TYR A 75 1.42 -7.44 11.29
C TYR A 75 1.87 -7.09 12.71
N ALA A 76 2.15 -5.81 12.97
CA ALA A 76 2.58 -5.36 14.30
C ALA A 76 1.49 -5.58 15.37
N GLU A 77 0.22 -5.30 15.04
CA GLU A 77 -0.94 -5.53 15.92
C GLU A 77 -1.17 -7.03 16.23
N THR A 78 -0.79 -7.89 15.29
CA THR A 78 -0.90 -9.36 15.45
C THR A 78 0.30 -9.94 16.19
N HIS A 79 1.50 -9.40 15.94
CA HIS A 79 2.76 -9.88 16.49
C HIS A 79 3.60 -8.74 17.14
N PRO A 80 3.07 -8.03 18.16
CA PRO A 80 3.73 -6.84 18.70
C PRO A 80 5.12 -7.15 19.30
N ASP A 81 5.30 -8.34 19.83
CA ASP A 81 6.60 -8.79 20.38
C ASP A 81 7.65 -9.11 19.32
N ARG A 82 7.28 -9.10 18.02
CA ARG A 82 8.19 -9.38 16.89
C ARG A 82 8.64 -8.13 16.16
N VAL A 83 8.11 -6.97 16.55
CA VAL A 83 8.43 -5.67 15.92
C VAL A 83 9.24 -4.84 16.90
N SER A 84 10.44 -4.42 16.47
CA SER A 84 11.32 -3.55 17.27
C SER A 84 11.05 -2.06 16.98
N GLY A 85 10.53 -1.73 15.81
CA GLY A 85 10.18 -0.37 15.40
C GLY A 85 9.40 -0.38 14.10
N LEU A 86 8.72 0.73 13.80
CA LEU A 86 7.93 0.92 12.59
C LEU A 86 8.39 2.20 11.87
N VAL A 87 8.64 2.10 10.56
CA VAL A 87 8.74 3.26 9.67
C VAL A 87 7.66 3.13 8.60
N LEU A 88 6.71 4.03 8.61
CA LEU A 88 5.51 3.99 7.78
C LEU A 88 5.46 5.18 6.84
N ARG A 89 4.95 4.98 5.61
CA ARG A 89 4.79 6.03 4.60
C ARG A 89 3.47 5.86 3.85
N GLY A 90 2.87 7.01 3.45
CA GLY A 90 1.67 6.96 2.63
C GLY A 90 0.59 6.11 3.31
N ILE A 91 0.10 6.58 4.46
CA ILE A 91 -0.78 5.80 5.32
C ILE A 91 -2.09 5.44 4.63
N PHE A 92 -2.34 4.14 4.54
CA PHE A 92 -3.57 3.56 4.06
C PHE A 92 -4.15 2.64 5.15
N LEU A 93 -5.36 2.95 5.62
CA LEU A 93 -6.03 2.20 6.69
C LEU A 93 -7.05 1.20 6.14
N CYS A 94 -7.12 1.10 4.81
CA CYS A 94 -7.99 0.19 4.05
C CYS A 94 -9.49 0.37 4.38
N ARG A 95 -9.92 1.61 4.61
CA ARG A 95 -11.30 1.95 4.91
C ARG A 95 -12.11 2.19 3.63
N PRO A 96 -13.42 1.96 3.63
CA PRO A 96 -14.28 2.25 2.47
C PRO A 96 -14.15 3.68 1.97
N SER A 97 -13.96 4.67 2.86
CA SER A 97 -13.79 6.07 2.49
C SER A 97 -12.50 6.34 1.71
N GLU A 98 -11.41 5.65 2.01
CA GLU A 98 -10.12 5.78 1.32
C GLU A 98 -10.18 5.12 -0.06
N MET A 99 -10.81 3.97 -0.16
CA MET A 99 -11.05 3.29 -1.43
C MET A 99 -11.99 4.11 -2.33
N ALA A 100 -13.03 4.71 -1.76
CA ALA A 100 -13.93 5.60 -2.48
C ALA A 100 -13.21 6.89 -2.95
N TRP A 101 -12.36 7.48 -2.11
CA TRP A 101 -11.53 8.62 -2.51
C TRP A 101 -10.72 8.33 -3.78
N LEU A 102 -10.11 7.16 -3.83
CA LEU A 102 -9.21 6.78 -4.93
C LEU A 102 -9.96 6.32 -6.18
N ASN A 103 -11.02 5.53 -6.03
CA ASN A 103 -11.62 4.77 -7.13
C ASN A 103 -13.08 5.11 -7.42
N GLU A 104 -13.72 6.02 -6.68
CA GLU A 104 -15.10 6.42 -6.93
C GLU A 104 -15.20 7.93 -7.26
N ALA A 105 -16.33 8.35 -7.79
CA ALA A 105 -16.55 9.75 -8.11
C ALA A 105 -16.62 10.62 -6.85
N GLY A 106 -16.05 11.83 -6.90
CA GLY A 106 -16.12 12.80 -5.80
C GLY A 106 -14.83 12.92 -4.98
N GLY A 107 -13.89 11.97 -5.13
CA GLY A 107 -12.57 12.03 -4.51
C GLY A 107 -11.51 12.66 -5.44
N VAL A 108 -10.38 11.97 -5.62
CA VAL A 108 -9.26 12.42 -6.46
C VAL A 108 -9.64 12.63 -7.93
N SER A 109 -10.76 12.05 -8.37
CA SER A 109 -11.39 12.31 -9.67
C SER A 109 -11.64 13.80 -9.96
N GLN A 110 -11.82 14.63 -8.93
CA GLN A 110 -12.02 16.07 -9.06
C GLN A 110 -10.70 16.82 -9.34
N ILE A 111 -9.57 16.23 -8.98
CA ILE A 111 -8.24 16.82 -9.18
C ILE A 111 -7.74 16.52 -10.60
N TYR A 112 -8.01 15.30 -11.10
CA TYR A 112 -7.60 14.85 -12.43
C TYR A 112 -8.79 14.40 -13.31
N PRO A 113 -9.70 15.33 -13.68
CA PRO A 113 -10.93 14.96 -14.39
C PRO A 113 -10.69 14.34 -15.77
N ALA A 114 -9.64 14.73 -16.48
CA ALA A 114 -9.33 14.17 -17.80
C ALA A 114 -8.86 12.69 -17.70
N GLN A 115 -8.03 12.36 -16.74
CA GLN A 115 -7.57 10.98 -16.49
C GLN A 115 -8.70 10.12 -15.90
N TRP A 116 -9.55 10.72 -15.07
CA TRP A 116 -10.75 10.07 -14.58
C TRP A 116 -11.68 9.61 -15.71
N GLN A 117 -11.86 10.42 -16.77
CA GLN A 117 -12.65 10.00 -17.94
C GLN A 117 -12.04 8.78 -18.64
N LYS A 118 -10.70 8.68 -18.70
CA LYS A 118 -10.03 7.48 -19.23
C LYS A 118 -10.24 6.27 -18.32
N PHE A 119 -10.18 6.46 -17.00
CA PHE A 119 -10.40 5.41 -16.02
C PHE A 119 -11.82 4.85 -16.11
N ILE A 120 -12.87 5.66 -16.20
CA ILE A 120 -14.25 5.19 -16.27
C ILE A 120 -14.68 4.71 -17.67
N ALA A 121 -13.93 5.03 -18.73
CA ALA A 121 -14.32 4.73 -20.11
C ALA A 121 -14.58 3.24 -20.41
N PRO A 122 -13.81 2.26 -19.88
CA PRO A 122 -14.10 0.84 -20.13
C PRO A 122 -15.35 0.34 -19.41
N VAL A 123 -15.83 1.05 -18.39
CA VAL A 123 -16.95 0.61 -17.54
C VAL A 123 -18.28 1.07 -18.15
N ALA A 124 -19.23 0.14 -18.26
CA ALA A 124 -20.58 0.42 -18.73
C ALA A 124 -21.25 1.50 -17.85
N GLU A 125 -21.98 2.43 -18.47
CA GLU A 125 -22.50 3.63 -17.82
C GLU A 125 -23.36 3.32 -16.59
N ASN A 126 -24.21 2.30 -16.68
CA ASN A 126 -25.06 1.83 -15.59
C ASN A 126 -24.31 1.14 -14.43
N LYS A 127 -23.00 0.88 -14.55
CA LYS A 127 -22.14 0.29 -13.52
C LYS A 127 -21.18 1.29 -12.87
N ARG A 128 -21.12 2.55 -13.38
CA ARG A 128 -20.19 3.57 -12.90
C ARG A 128 -20.49 4.12 -11.51
N GLN A 129 -21.55 3.66 -10.87
CA GLN A 129 -21.89 4.00 -9.47
C GLN A 129 -21.19 3.10 -8.45
N ALA A 130 -20.48 2.06 -8.89
CA ALA A 130 -19.74 1.12 -8.06
C ALA A 130 -18.52 0.60 -8.86
N LEU A 131 -17.55 1.49 -9.08
CA LEU A 131 -16.43 1.23 -9.99
C LEU A 131 -15.54 0.09 -9.52
N ILE A 132 -15.23 0.00 -8.23
CA ILE A 132 -14.44 -1.10 -7.67
C ILE A 132 -15.07 -2.45 -8.02
N LYS A 133 -16.40 -2.56 -7.88
CA LYS A 133 -17.16 -3.76 -8.22
C LYS A 133 -17.21 -4.04 -9.71
N ALA A 134 -17.41 -2.98 -10.51
CA ALA A 134 -17.44 -3.09 -11.97
C ALA A 134 -16.09 -3.55 -12.52
N TYR A 135 -15.00 -3.01 -11.99
CA TYR A 135 -13.65 -3.45 -12.31
C TYR A 135 -13.38 -4.89 -11.88
N HIS A 136 -13.91 -5.30 -10.73
CA HIS A 136 -13.80 -6.70 -10.30
C HIS A 136 -14.36 -7.66 -11.34
N GLU A 137 -15.58 -7.42 -11.82
CA GLU A 137 -16.20 -8.24 -12.86
C GLU A 137 -15.34 -8.28 -14.15
N MET A 138 -14.73 -7.16 -14.53
CA MET A 138 -13.91 -7.08 -15.74
C MET A 138 -12.55 -7.75 -15.56
N LEU A 139 -11.87 -7.55 -14.44
CA LEU A 139 -10.53 -8.10 -14.13
C LEU A 139 -10.54 -9.62 -13.95
N PHE A 140 -11.69 -10.20 -13.62
CA PHE A 140 -11.89 -11.63 -13.43
C PHE A 140 -12.78 -12.26 -14.53
N SER A 141 -13.04 -11.53 -15.63
CA SER A 141 -13.74 -12.04 -16.81
C SER A 141 -12.99 -13.21 -17.45
N GLU A 142 -13.71 -14.13 -18.09
CA GLU A 142 -13.10 -15.18 -18.92
C GLU A 142 -12.48 -14.61 -20.23
N ASP A 143 -13.01 -13.47 -20.71
CA ASP A 143 -12.47 -12.79 -21.90
C ASP A 143 -11.17 -12.03 -21.57
N GLU A 144 -10.07 -12.47 -22.17
CA GLU A 144 -8.73 -11.90 -21.97
C GLU A 144 -8.64 -10.43 -22.39
N ALA A 145 -9.29 -10.06 -23.49
CA ALA A 145 -9.26 -8.67 -23.97
C ALA A 145 -9.92 -7.72 -22.95
N THR A 146 -11.02 -8.15 -22.35
CA THR A 146 -11.69 -7.41 -21.26
C THR A 146 -10.78 -7.29 -20.04
N ARG A 147 -10.13 -8.38 -19.61
CA ARG A 147 -9.21 -8.35 -18.48
C ARG A 147 -8.06 -7.37 -18.68
N LEU A 148 -7.38 -7.49 -19.82
CA LEU A 148 -6.21 -6.63 -20.11
C LEU A 148 -6.59 -5.15 -20.26
N LYS A 149 -7.73 -4.86 -20.89
CA LYS A 149 -8.23 -3.49 -21.00
C LYS A 149 -8.56 -2.88 -19.63
N ALA A 150 -9.22 -3.64 -18.75
CA ALA A 150 -9.53 -3.21 -17.41
C ALA A 150 -8.25 -3.01 -16.59
N ALA A 151 -7.32 -3.96 -16.66
CA ALA A 151 -6.04 -3.90 -15.94
C ALA A 151 -5.21 -2.68 -16.35
N LYS A 152 -5.10 -2.42 -17.65
CA LYS A 152 -4.39 -1.24 -18.14
C LYS A 152 -5.03 0.05 -17.61
N SER A 153 -6.35 0.18 -17.69
CA SER A 153 -7.04 1.39 -17.25
C SER A 153 -6.91 1.61 -15.74
N TRP A 154 -6.92 0.54 -14.93
CA TRP A 154 -6.68 0.59 -13.50
C TRP A 154 -5.25 1.02 -13.17
N ALA A 155 -4.26 0.37 -13.76
CA ALA A 155 -2.85 0.66 -13.55
C ALA A 155 -2.46 2.07 -14.04
N ASP A 156 -2.92 2.49 -15.20
CA ASP A 156 -2.69 3.87 -15.72
C ASP A 156 -3.22 4.93 -14.76
N TRP A 157 -4.42 4.70 -14.18
CA TRP A 157 -5.00 5.61 -13.20
C TRP A 157 -4.14 5.74 -11.95
N GLU A 158 -3.77 4.62 -11.34
CA GLU A 158 -2.95 4.62 -10.13
C GLU A 158 -1.55 5.18 -10.39
N SER A 159 -0.86 4.71 -11.43
CA SER A 159 0.48 5.18 -11.79
C SER A 159 0.53 6.69 -12.01
N TYR A 160 -0.54 7.27 -12.55
CA TYR A 160 -0.66 8.71 -12.73
C TYR A 160 -0.74 9.46 -11.39
N LEU A 161 -1.41 8.89 -10.41
CA LEU A 161 -1.62 9.51 -9.09
C LEU A 161 -0.42 9.37 -8.15
N ILE A 162 0.41 8.34 -8.34
CA ILE A 162 1.57 8.05 -7.49
C ILE A 162 2.63 9.15 -7.57
N GLN A 163 2.82 9.75 -8.74
CA GLN A 163 3.89 10.71 -8.98
C GLN A 163 3.45 12.13 -8.65
N PHE A 164 4.33 12.89 -7.99
CA PHE A 164 4.10 14.31 -7.73
C PHE A 164 4.04 15.12 -9.04
N GLU A 165 4.88 14.78 -10.00
CA GLU A 165 4.80 15.25 -11.39
C GLU A 165 4.34 14.09 -12.28
N PRO A 166 3.03 13.96 -12.56
CA PRO A 166 2.49 12.81 -13.26
C PRO A 166 3.07 12.65 -14.68
N LYS A 167 3.36 11.40 -15.04
CA LYS A 167 3.80 11.01 -16.39
C LYS A 167 2.99 9.80 -16.82
N ASP A 168 2.68 9.75 -18.12
CA ASP A 168 2.15 8.51 -18.70
C ASP A 168 3.26 7.45 -18.64
N VAL A 169 2.94 6.31 -18.06
CA VAL A 169 3.83 5.16 -17.96
C VAL A 169 3.28 4.06 -18.86
N ASP A 170 4.11 3.51 -19.72
CA ASP A 170 3.75 2.34 -20.52
C ASP A 170 4.22 1.09 -19.77
N GLU A 171 3.30 0.48 -19.03
CA GLU A 171 3.58 -0.71 -18.22
C GLU A 171 3.35 -2.00 -19.03
N ASP A 172 4.11 -3.05 -18.68
CA ASP A 172 3.86 -4.40 -19.19
C ASP A 172 2.43 -4.85 -18.86
N PRO A 173 1.64 -5.33 -19.85
CA PRO A 173 0.26 -5.74 -19.62
C PRO A 173 0.07 -6.78 -18.51
N GLN A 174 1.04 -7.68 -18.32
CA GLN A 174 1.00 -8.70 -17.27
C GLN A 174 1.27 -8.08 -15.89
N ALA A 175 2.16 -7.09 -15.81
CA ALA A 175 2.39 -6.33 -14.58
C ALA A 175 1.14 -5.53 -14.20
N SER A 176 0.53 -4.83 -15.16
CA SER A 176 -0.75 -4.11 -14.97
C SER A 176 -1.86 -5.06 -14.48
N LEU A 177 -1.94 -6.27 -15.06
CA LEU A 177 -2.93 -7.26 -14.64
C LEU A 177 -2.71 -7.73 -13.20
N ALA A 178 -1.47 -7.97 -12.81
CA ALA A 178 -1.15 -8.38 -11.44
C ALA A 178 -1.47 -7.28 -10.43
N ILE A 179 -1.08 -6.02 -10.71
CA ILE A 179 -1.39 -4.87 -9.85
C ILE A 179 -2.90 -4.74 -9.69
N ALA A 180 -3.63 -4.61 -10.80
CA ALA A 180 -5.07 -4.37 -10.79
C ALA A 180 -5.85 -5.51 -10.10
N ARG A 181 -5.50 -6.78 -10.36
CA ARG A 181 -6.16 -7.93 -9.72
C ARG A 181 -5.91 -7.99 -8.22
N MET A 182 -4.66 -7.75 -7.79
CA MET A 182 -4.33 -7.77 -6.37
C MET A 182 -5.05 -6.66 -5.63
N GLU A 183 -4.93 -5.42 -6.07
CA GLU A 183 -5.57 -4.29 -5.40
C GLU A 183 -7.08 -4.41 -5.38
N ASN A 184 -7.70 -4.69 -6.53
CA ASN A 184 -9.13 -4.84 -6.60
C ASN A 184 -9.65 -5.98 -5.72
N HIS A 185 -8.92 -7.11 -5.66
CA HIS A 185 -9.25 -8.23 -4.76
C HIS A 185 -9.25 -7.80 -3.28
N TYR A 186 -8.27 -7.01 -2.86
CA TYR A 186 -8.24 -6.48 -1.50
C TYR A 186 -9.33 -5.42 -1.27
N PHE A 187 -9.61 -4.58 -2.25
CA PHE A 187 -10.59 -3.51 -2.11
C PHE A 187 -12.04 -4.02 -2.03
N VAL A 188 -12.44 -4.99 -2.87
CA VAL A 188 -13.79 -5.56 -2.78
C VAL A 188 -14.04 -6.32 -1.47
N ASN A 189 -12.97 -6.76 -0.80
CA ASN A 189 -13.03 -7.45 0.48
C ASN A 189 -12.66 -6.54 1.66
N GLU A 190 -12.50 -5.22 1.44
CA GLU A 190 -12.09 -4.24 2.46
C GLU A 190 -10.85 -4.69 3.25
N GLY A 191 -9.92 -5.37 2.57
CA GLY A 191 -8.71 -5.94 3.16
C GLY A 191 -8.95 -6.94 4.30
N TRP A 192 -10.18 -7.41 4.52
CA TRP A 192 -10.61 -8.21 5.69
C TRP A 192 -10.32 -7.51 7.03
N LEU A 193 -10.36 -6.16 7.05
CA LEU A 193 -9.99 -5.30 8.18
C LEU A 193 -11.19 -4.51 8.73
N GLN A 194 -12.39 -5.12 8.73
CA GLN A 194 -13.60 -4.48 9.25
C GLN A 194 -13.79 -4.75 10.77
N GLY A 195 -14.56 -3.88 11.41
CA GLY A 195 -15.00 -4.04 12.79
C GLY A 195 -13.84 -4.11 13.78
N ASP A 196 -13.75 -5.16 14.55
CA ASP A 196 -12.71 -5.42 15.54
C ASP A 196 -11.32 -5.67 14.95
N LYS A 197 -11.26 -5.93 13.64
CA LYS A 197 -10.01 -6.10 12.88
C LYS A 197 -9.51 -4.81 12.24
N ALA A 198 -10.26 -3.71 12.36
CA ALA A 198 -9.84 -2.42 11.86
C ALA A 198 -8.57 -1.93 12.58
N ILE A 199 -7.62 -1.36 11.83
CA ILE A 199 -6.32 -0.93 12.35
C ILE A 199 -6.50 0.02 13.54
N LEU A 200 -7.28 1.09 13.40
CA LEU A 200 -7.44 2.07 14.49
C LEU A 200 -8.06 1.48 15.77
N ALA A 201 -8.78 0.37 15.68
CA ALA A 201 -9.34 -0.33 16.83
C ALA A 201 -8.30 -1.14 17.62
N ASN A 202 -7.11 -1.37 17.06
CA ASN A 202 -6.07 -2.23 17.61
C ASN A 202 -4.76 -1.49 17.93
N ILE A 203 -4.69 -0.19 17.72
CA ILE A 203 -3.48 0.62 17.93
C ILE A 203 -2.93 0.49 19.35
N ASP A 204 -3.76 0.30 20.35
CA ASP A 204 -3.31 0.15 21.74
C ASP A 204 -2.34 -1.02 21.95
N LYS A 205 -2.40 -2.05 21.07
CA LYS A 205 -1.49 -3.20 21.12
C LYS A 205 -0.04 -2.84 20.77
N ILE A 206 0.18 -1.75 20.03
CA ILE A 206 1.48 -1.38 19.45
C ILE A 206 2.01 -0.03 19.93
N ARG A 207 1.33 0.65 20.88
CA ARG A 207 1.72 1.98 21.39
C ARG A 207 3.13 2.02 21.98
N HIS A 208 3.63 0.89 22.45
CA HIS A 208 4.99 0.74 22.99
C HIS A 208 6.07 0.61 21.90
N ILE A 209 5.71 0.43 20.65
CA ILE A 209 6.66 0.24 19.53
C ILE A 209 7.08 1.61 18.99
N PRO A 210 8.38 1.95 19.01
CA PRO A 210 8.87 3.18 18.41
C PRO A 210 8.42 3.29 16.94
N THR A 211 7.71 4.35 16.60
CA THR A 211 7.09 4.51 15.28
C THR A 211 7.34 5.89 14.69
N ILE A 212 7.76 5.94 13.44
CA ILE A 212 7.84 7.18 12.65
C ILE A 212 6.97 7.03 11.40
N ILE A 213 6.09 7.98 11.19
CA ILE A 213 5.22 8.11 10.02
C ILE A 213 5.77 9.24 9.15
N VAL A 214 6.10 8.97 7.90
CA VAL A 214 6.52 9.98 6.92
C VAL A 214 5.43 10.11 5.85
N GLN A 215 4.81 11.28 5.75
CA GLN A 215 3.66 11.50 4.85
C GLN A 215 3.91 12.66 3.89
N GLY A 216 3.69 12.41 2.60
CA GLY A 216 3.66 13.46 1.60
C GLY A 216 2.44 14.37 1.77
N ARG A 217 2.64 15.71 1.82
CA ARG A 217 1.55 16.68 1.95
C ARG A 217 0.55 16.59 0.80
N TYR A 218 1.03 16.27 -0.39
CA TYR A 218 0.28 16.22 -1.64
C TYR A 218 0.04 14.78 -2.13
N ASP A 219 0.09 13.83 -1.21
CA ASP A 219 -0.24 12.43 -1.50
C ASP A 219 -1.72 12.33 -1.87
N LEU A 220 -1.99 11.97 -3.13
CA LEU A 220 -3.34 11.84 -3.68
C LEU A 220 -3.86 10.40 -3.65
N CYS A 221 -2.96 9.41 -3.52
CA CYS A 221 -3.36 8.01 -3.37
C CYS A 221 -3.85 7.73 -1.95
N THR A 222 -3.06 8.18 -0.97
CA THR A 222 -3.35 8.02 0.46
C THR A 222 -3.30 9.39 1.14
N PRO A 223 -4.42 10.12 1.16
CA PRO A 223 -4.45 11.52 1.57
C PRO A 223 -3.95 11.72 3.00
N MET A 224 -3.42 12.91 3.26
CA MET A 224 -2.92 13.37 4.56
C MET A 224 -3.89 13.08 5.73
N GLN A 225 -5.19 12.99 5.46
CA GLN A 225 -6.22 12.71 6.46
C GLN A 225 -5.96 11.39 7.19
N SER A 226 -5.62 10.32 6.48
CA SER A 226 -5.36 9.01 7.07
C SER A 226 -4.15 9.02 7.99
N ALA A 227 -3.06 9.70 7.60
CA ALA A 227 -1.88 9.83 8.43
C ALA A 227 -2.14 10.68 9.68
N TRP A 228 -2.95 11.73 9.53
CA TRP A 228 -3.39 12.56 10.65
C TRP A 228 -4.22 11.76 11.65
N GLU A 229 -5.23 11.04 11.20
CA GLU A 229 -6.09 10.23 12.08
C GLU A 229 -5.30 9.11 12.78
N LEU A 230 -4.37 8.46 12.07
CA LEU A 230 -3.47 7.49 12.69
C LEU A 230 -2.62 8.15 13.79
N SER A 231 -2.05 9.33 13.54
CA SER A 231 -1.24 10.05 14.54
C SER A 231 -2.05 10.50 15.76
N GLN A 232 -3.36 10.76 15.61
CA GLN A 232 -4.23 11.06 16.75
C GLN A 232 -4.56 9.81 17.58
N ALA A 233 -4.74 8.65 16.92
CA ALA A 233 -4.97 7.38 17.60
C ALA A 233 -3.69 6.79 18.21
N PHE A 234 -2.52 7.15 17.63
CA PHE A 234 -1.19 6.68 18.04
C PHE A 234 -0.28 7.87 18.38
N PRO A 235 -0.54 8.59 19.49
CA PRO A 235 0.18 9.81 19.83
C PRO A 235 1.66 9.62 20.15
N GLU A 236 2.10 8.38 20.42
CA GLU A 236 3.51 8.04 20.59
C GLU A 236 4.28 7.99 19.26
N ALA A 237 3.58 7.85 18.13
CA ALA A 237 4.18 7.87 16.81
C ALA A 237 4.55 9.29 16.38
N GLU A 238 5.76 9.47 15.87
CA GLU A 238 6.22 10.74 15.32
C GLU A 238 5.71 10.91 13.89
N LEU A 239 4.87 11.93 13.63
CA LEU A 239 4.39 12.27 12.28
C LEU A 239 5.29 13.33 11.63
N ARG A 240 5.92 12.99 10.52
CA ARG A 240 6.74 13.86 9.67
C ARG A 240 6.00 14.14 8.36
N ILE A 241 5.70 15.40 8.10
CA ILE A 241 5.01 15.84 6.90
C ILE A 241 6.01 16.51 5.97
N VAL A 242 6.13 16.04 4.73
CA VAL A 242 7.05 16.54 3.73
C VAL A 242 6.33 17.07 2.49
N GLN A 243 6.95 17.99 1.77
CA GLN A 243 6.42 18.56 0.52
C GLN A 243 6.69 17.57 -0.63
N ALA A 244 5.86 16.53 -0.72
CA ALA A 244 5.98 15.44 -1.70
C ALA A 244 4.60 14.84 -2.02
N GLY A 245 4.54 14.02 -3.06
CA GLY A 245 3.40 13.17 -3.41
C GLY A 245 3.43 11.82 -2.68
N HIS A 246 2.95 10.78 -3.39
CA HIS A 246 2.87 9.42 -2.87
C HIS A 246 4.19 8.64 -3.01
N SER A 247 4.97 8.89 -4.07
CA SER A 247 6.14 8.07 -4.40
C SER A 247 7.24 8.17 -3.33
N SER A 248 7.65 7.01 -2.79
CA SER A 248 8.81 6.94 -1.87
C SER A 248 10.13 7.38 -2.52
N PHE A 249 10.15 7.53 -3.85
CA PHE A 249 11.29 8.00 -4.63
C PHE A 249 11.24 9.50 -4.95
N ASP A 250 10.19 10.22 -4.53
CA ASP A 250 10.23 11.68 -4.53
C ASP A 250 11.40 12.13 -3.63
N PRO A 251 12.31 13.02 -4.09
CA PRO A 251 13.56 13.30 -3.40
C PRO A 251 13.38 13.66 -1.92
N SER A 252 12.47 14.58 -1.61
CA SER A 252 12.21 15.02 -0.23
C SER A 252 11.59 13.90 0.64
N LEU A 253 10.76 13.03 0.06
CA LEU A 253 10.20 11.90 0.77
C LEU A 253 11.25 10.82 1.02
N SER A 254 12.07 10.53 0.00
CA SER A 254 13.18 9.58 0.11
C SER A 254 14.18 9.97 1.20
N GLU A 255 14.61 11.24 1.21
CA GLU A 255 15.51 11.78 2.24
C GLU A 255 14.90 11.66 3.66
N ALA A 256 13.62 12.00 3.80
CA ALA A 256 12.92 11.90 5.08
C ALA A 256 12.77 10.44 5.55
N LEU A 257 12.58 9.48 4.62
CA LEU A 257 12.51 8.06 4.93
C LEU A 257 13.86 7.49 5.39
N VAL A 258 14.94 7.82 4.70
CA VAL A 258 16.31 7.45 5.13
C VAL A 258 16.60 7.98 6.53
N LYS A 259 16.27 9.25 6.77
CA LYS A 259 16.44 9.84 8.10
C LYS A 259 15.56 9.15 9.14
N ALA A 260 14.32 8.81 8.83
CA ALA A 260 13.42 8.09 9.74
C ALA A 260 13.97 6.70 10.13
N VAL A 261 14.55 5.98 9.18
CA VAL A 261 15.19 4.67 9.44
C VAL A 261 16.38 4.82 10.40
N GLU A 262 17.24 5.83 10.21
CA GLU A 262 18.37 6.06 11.11
C GLU A 262 17.94 6.55 12.50
N ASP A 263 16.94 7.43 12.56
CA ASP A 263 16.40 7.92 13.84
C ASP A 263 15.72 6.80 14.64
N ILE A 264 14.98 5.90 14.00
CA ILE A 264 14.42 4.71 14.64
C ILE A 264 15.53 3.78 15.15
N ARG A 265 16.57 3.55 14.35
CA ARG A 265 17.71 2.71 14.75
C ARG A 265 18.33 3.19 16.05
N SER A 266 18.42 4.50 16.25
CA SER A 266 18.99 5.06 17.47
C SER A 266 18.10 4.87 18.72
N LYS A 267 16.85 4.44 18.54
CA LYS A 267 15.91 4.16 19.65
C LYS A 267 15.79 2.66 19.96
N LEU A 268 16.39 1.79 19.13
CA LEU A 268 16.40 0.32 19.31
C LEU A 268 17.59 -0.16 20.13
#